data_5b80c9c8319ceac80ddf6deaf4b268b5
#
_entry.id   5b80c9c8319ceac80ddf6deaf4b268b5
#
_cell.length_a   1.000
_cell.length_b   1.000
_cell.length_c   1.000
_cell.angle_alpha   90.00
_cell.angle_beta   90.00
_cell.angle_gamma   90.00
#
_symmetry.space_group_name_H-M   'P 1'
#
loop_
_entity.id
_entity.type
_entity.pdbx_description
1 polymer ?
#
loop_
_entity_poly.entity_id
_entity_poly.type
_entity_poly.pdbx_seq_one_letter_code
_entity_poly.pdbx_strand_id
1 'polypeptide(L)'
;MKLNKKSSELVYTGRAFSVRKDELVTPDGKTVYYDVVDHVGSVSIVPVDDSGNLYFIRQYRPSVDEWLLELPAGTVEPGETFENAATRELREEAGMRADKITRLGAYYLAPGYCTELMEAFLATGLSEDPLPPDDDEYLEVIKIPFQEAYGLANNGQIRDGKTLAALWLAKPLLG
;
A
#
# COMPACT_ATOMS: atom_id res chain seq x y z
N MET A 1 1.97 -18.96 -21.20
CA MET A 1 1.01 -20.08 -21.14
C MET A 1 0.19 -19.92 -19.87
N LYS A 2 -1.17 -19.94 -19.95
CA LYS A 2 -2.04 -19.73 -18.78
C LYS A 2 -2.41 -21.08 -18.17
N LEU A 3 -2.36 -21.19 -16.83
CA LEU A 3 -2.89 -22.34 -16.10
C LEU A 3 -4.42 -22.27 -16.06
N ASN A 4 -5.10 -23.41 -16.14
CA ASN A 4 -6.56 -23.49 -16.09
C ASN A 4 -7.01 -23.80 -14.64
N LYS A 5 -7.75 -22.88 -14.03
CA LYS A 5 -8.33 -23.10 -12.71
C LYS A 5 -9.47 -24.14 -12.81
N LYS A 6 -9.37 -25.21 -12.04
CA LYS A 6 -10.34 -26.29 -11.97
C LYS A 6 -11.28 -26.14 -10.77
N SER A 7 -10.72 -25.80 -9.62
CA SER A 7 -11.48 -25.58 -8.38
C SER A 7 -10.75 -24.55 -7.49
N SER A 8 -11.49 -24.03 -6.51
CA SER A 8 -10.98 -23.11 -5.50
C SER A 8 -11.72 -23.42 -4.20
N GLU A 9 -10.98 -23.59 -3.12
CA GLU A 9 -11.49 -23.85 -1.78
C GLU A 9 -11.04 -22.75 -0.85
N LEU A 10 -11.99 -22.10 -0.14
CA LEU A 10 -11.69 -21.14 0.90
C LEU A 10 -11.27 -21.90 2.16
N VAL A 11 -10.02 -21.72 2.61
CA VAL A 11 -9.44 -22.46 3.75
C VAL A 11 -9.32 -21.61 5.02
N TYR A 12 -9.33 -20.28 4.90
CA TYR A 12 -9.28 -19.37 6.05
C TYR A 12 -9.94 -18.03 5.71
N THR A 13 -10.62 -17.44 6.69
CA THR A 13 -11.16 -16.09 6.62
C THR A 13 -10.69 -15.31 7.84
N GLY A 14 -9.87 -14.29 7.64
CA GLY A 14 -9.41 -13.35 8.65
C GLY A 14 -10.08 -11.98 8.52
N ARG A 15 -9.63 -11.02 9.34
CA ARG A 15 -10.08 -9.62 9.31
C ARG A 15 -9.59 -8.92 8.03
N ALA A 16 -8.30 -9.00 7.73
CA ALA A 16 -7.66 -8.26 6.63
C ALA A 16 -7.67 -9.03 5.30
N PHE A 17 -7.65 -10.36 5.33
CA PHE A 17 -7.57 -11.19 4.13
C PHE A 17 -8.19 -12.57 4.35
N SER A 18 -8.43 -13.27 3.26
CA SER A 18 -8.75 -14.69 3.28
C SER A 18 -7.66 -15.50 2.57
N VAL A 19 -7.66 -16.82 2.80
CA VAL A 19 -6.76 -17.74 2.10
C VAL A 19 -7.60 -18.78 1.40
N ARG A 20 -7.30 -19.02 0.12
CA ARG A 20 -7.90 -20.09 -0.66
C ARG A 20 -6.83 -21.01 -1.23
N LYS A 21 -7.22 -22.25 -1.48
CA LYS A 21 -6.43 -23.23 -2.20
C LYS A 21 -7.00 -23.43 -3.60
N ASP A 22 -6.22 -23.08 -4.61
CA ASP A 22 -6.60 -23.23 -6.01
C ASP A 22 -6.00 -24.51 -6.60
N GLU A 23 -6.83 -25.34 -7.22
CA GLU A 23 -6.42 -26.47 -8.05
C GLU A 23 -6.35 -26.01 -9.50
N LEU A 24 -5.18 -26.12 -10.10
CA LEU A 24 -4.91 -25.68 -11.46
C LEU A 24 -4.40 -26.85 -12.29
N VAL A 25 -4.68 -26.80 -13.61
CA VAL A 25 -4.15 -27.77 -14.58
C VAL A 25 -3.18 -27.06 -15.51
N THR A 26 -1.97 -27.62 -15.59
CA THR A 26 -0.93 -27.16 -16.51
C THR A 26 -1.27 -27.53 -17.96
N PRO A 27 -0.65 -26.90 -18.97
CA PRO A 27 -0.88 -27.23 -20.37
C PRO A 27 -0.54 -28.68 -20.77
N ASP A 28 0.38 -29.33 -20.03
CA ASP A 28 0.74 -30.73 -20.18
C ASP A 28 -0.13 -31.70 -19.35
N GLY A 29 -1.24 -31.18 -18.75
CA GLY A 29 -2.27 -31.96 -18.06
C GLY A 29 -1.98 -32.32 -16.60
N LYS A 30 -0.92 -31.77 -16.00
CA LYS A 30 -0.61 -32.02 -14.59
C LYS A 30 -1.46 -31.14 -13.68
N THR A 31 -1.93 -31.70 -12.56
CA THR A 31 -2.56 -30.95 -11.50
C THR A 31 -1.53 -30.35 -10.56
N VAL A 32 -1.68 -29.06 -10.27
CA VAL A 32 -0.86 -28.31 -9.32
C VAL A 32 -1.76 -27.52 -8.37
N TYR A 33 -1.27 -27.24 -7.16
CA TYR A 33 -2.01 -26.50 -6.14
C TYR A 33 -1.27 -25.22 -5.77
N TYR A 34 -2.06 -24.16 -5.56
CA TYR A 34 -1.55 -22.86 -5.11
C TYR A 34 -2.35 -22.39 -3.90
N ASP A 35 -1.63 -22.00 -2.86
CA ASP A 35 -2.22 -21.28 -1.72
C ASP A 35 -2.17 -19.79 -2.06
N VAL A 36 -3.33 -19.13 -2.02
CA VAL A 36 -3.49 -17.74 -2.45
C VAL A 36 -4.09 -16.93 -1.31
N VAL A 37 -3.40 -15.86 -0.93
CA VAL A 37 -3.95 -14.81 -0.07
C VAL A 37 -4.84 -13.92 -0.93
N ASP A 38 -6.15 -13.95 -0.68
CA ASP A 38 -7.11 -13.04 -1.28
C ASP A 38 -7.20 -11.77 -0.45
N HIS A 39 -6.76 -10.68 -1.04
CA HIS A 39 -6.80 -9.35 -0.45
C HIS A 39 -7.53 -8.41 -1.40
N VAL A 40 -8.31 -7.48 -0.86
CA VAL A 40 -8.87 -6.38 -1.64
C VAL A 40 -7.76 -5.39 -2.05
N GLY A 41 -8.07 -4.45 -2.92
CA GLY A 41 -7.09 -3.44 -3.31
C GLY A 41 -6.70 -2.53 -2.15
N SER A 42 -5.53 -1.92 -2.25
CA SER A 42 -4.98 -0.99 -1.26
C SER A 42 -4.40 0.25 -1.96
N VAL A 43 -4.21 1.32 -1.21
CA VAL A 43 -3.61 2.56 -1.67
C VAL A 43 -2.33 2.87 -0.92
N SER A 44 -1.40 3.58 -1.56
CA SER A 44 -0.29 4.26 -0.90
C SER A 44 -0.22 5.70 -1.38
N ILE A 45 0.05 6.62 -0.49
CA ILE A 45 0.01 8.05 -0.76
C ILE A 45 1.41 8.64 -0.55
N VAL A 46 1.86 9.48 -1.48
CA VAL A 46 3.06 10.31 -1.37
C VAL A 46 2.62 11.74 -1.11
N PRO A 47 2.44 12.16 0.16
CA PRO A 47 2.03 13.50 0.48
C PRO A 47 3.25 14.41 0.47
N VAL A 48 3.18 15.53 -0.27
CA VAL A 48 4.26 16.50 -0.36
C VAL A 48 3.74 17.91 -0.12
N ASP A 49 4.40 18.65 0.79
CA ASP A 49 4.11 20.05 1.05
C ASP A 49 4.85 21.00 0.06
N ASP A 50 4.47 22.27 0.10
CA ASP A 50 5.05 23.31 -0.78
C ASP A 50 6.55 23.55 -0.53
N SER A 51 7.09 23.06 0.59
CA SER A 51 8.51 23.11 0.93
C SER A 51 9.30 21.89 0.45
N GLY A 52 8.61 20.91 -0.16
CA GLY A 52 9.20 19.67 -0.66
C GLY A 52 9.45 18.63 0.43
N ASN A 53 8.77 18.71 1.58
CA ASN A 53 8.81 17.65 2.57
C ASN A 53 7.72 16.62 2.29
N LEU A 54 8.07 15.35 2.44
CA LEU A 54 7.15 14.22 2.41
C LEU A 54 6.66 13.90 3.83
N TYR A 55 5.41 13.50 3.95
CA TYR A 55 4.82 13.05 5.21
C TYR A 55 4.88 11.53 5.25
N PHE A 56 5.64 11.02 6.20
CA PHE A 56 5.74 9.61 6.51
C PHE A 56 4.98 9.31 7.79
N ILE A 57 4.67 8.04 7.99
CA ILE A 57 4.21 7.48 9.25
C ILE A 57 5.23 6.49 9.79
N ARG A 58 5.37 6.43 11.09
CA ARG A 58 6.11 5.38 11.78
C ARG A 58 5.10 4.47 12.44
N GLN A 59 5.06 3.21 11.99
CA GLN A 59 4.07 2.22 12.42
C GLN A 59 4.75 0.94 12.90
N TYR A 60 4.28 0.39 14.02
CA TYR A 60 4.69 -0.95 14.45
C TYR A 60 3.96 -2.01 13.63
N ARG A 61 4.72 -2.91 13.01
CA ARG A 61 4.19 -4.03 12.23
C ARG A 61 4.40 -5.36 12.96
N PRO A 62 3.36 -5.89 13.64
CA PRO A 62 3.47 -7.12 14.45
C PRO A 62 3.97 -8.33 13.65
N SER A 63 3.69 -8.40 12.36
CA SER A 63 4.09 -9.52 11.50
C SER A 63 5.61 -9.66 11.33
N VAL A 64 6.35 -8.56 11.49
CA VAL A 64 7.82 -8.53 11.41
C VAL A 64 8.47 -8.10 12.73
N ASP A 65 7.67 -7.79 13.75
CA ASP A 65 8.09 -7.34 15.09
C ASP A 65 8.99 -6.08 15.03
N GLU A 66 8.64 -5.10 14.18
CA GLU A 66 9.46 -3.92 13.95
C GLU A 66 8.63 -2.64 13.75
N TRP A 67 9.24 -1.51 14.10
CA TRP A 67 8.77 -0.19 13.70
C TRP A 67 9.31 0.13 12.31
N LEU A 68 8.42 0.37 11.36
CA LEU A 68 8.78 0.73 9.99
C LEU A 68 8.46 2.20 9.71
N LEU A 69 9.27 2.79 8.85
CA LEU A 69 9.00 4.10 8.24
C LEU A 69 8.29 3.86 6.92
N GLU A 70 7.05 4.31 6.84
CA GLU A 70 6.14 4.03 5.73
C GLU A 70 5.51 5.31 5.19
N LEU A 71 5.05 5.28 3.95
CA LEU A 71 4.09 6.27 3.45
C LEU A 71 2.69 5.90 3.93
N PRO A 72 1.78 6.88 4.13
CA PRO A 72 0.37 6.62 4.44
C PRO A 72 -0.24 5.64 3.42
N ALA A 73 -0.96 4.64 3.92
CA ALA A 73 -1.47 3.54 3.10
C ALA A 73 -2.56 2.75 3.80
N GLY A 74 -3.60 2.39 3.08
CA GLY A 74 -4.64 1.53 3.64
C GLY A 74 -5.46 0.79 2.60
N THR A 75 -6.42 0.04 3.09
CA THR A 75 -7.26 -0.85 2.31
C THR A 75 -8.46 -0.11 1.74
N VAL A 76 -8.82 -0.41 0.49
CA VAL A 76 -10.03 0.11 -0.15
C VAL A 76 -11.26 -0.54 0.47
N GLU A 77 -12.18 0.27 0.98
CA GLU A 77 -13.41 -0.20 1.59
C GLU A 77 -14.46 -0.63 0.55
N PRO A 78 -15.45 -1.47 0.93
CA PRO A 78 -16.51 -1.90 0.02
C PRO A 78 -17.27 -0.71 -0.60
N GLY A 79 -17.24 -0.59 -1.92
CA GLY A 79 -17.90 0.48 -2.67
C GLY A 79 -17.09 1.76 -2.80
N GLU A 80 -15.90 1.82 -2.22
CA GLU A 80 -14.97 2.94 -2.34
C GLU A 80 -14.14 2.85 -3.64
N THR A 81 -13.77 3.99 -4.18
CA THR A 81 -12.76 4.06 -5.25
C THR A 81 -11.37 4.18 -4.65
N PHE A 82 -10.33 3.78 -5.39
CA PHE A 82 -8.94 3.95 -4.93
C PHE A 82 -8.60 5.41 -4.60
N GLU A 83 -9.11 6.37 -5.35
CA GLU A 83 -8.88 7.80 -5.10
C GLU A 83 -9.56 8.28 -3.79
N ASN A 84 -10.78 7.80 -3.51
CA ASN A 84 -11.47 8.11 -2.25
C ASN A 84 -10.75 7.48 -1.06
N ALA A 85 -10.30 6.23 -1.19
CA ALA A 85 -9.49 5.56 -0.17
C ALA A 85 -8.19 6.35 0.09
N ALA A 86 -7.48 6.79 -0.94
CA ALA A 86 -6.28 7.61 -0.78
C ALA A 86 -6.56 8.94 -0.05
N THR A 87 -7.72 9.56 -0.32
CA THR A 87 -8.12 10.80 0.36
C THR A 87 -8.48 10.56 1.82
N ARG A 88 -9.15 9.46 2.15
CA ARG A 88 -9.52 9.07 3.51
C ARG A 88 -8.27 8.72 4.32
N GLU A 89 -7.43 7.81 3.83
CA GLU A 89 -6.22 7.35 4.50
C GLU A 89 -5.22 8.50 4.78
N LEU A 90 -5.07 9.43 3.84
CA LEU A 90 -4.24 10.62 4.05
C LEU A 90 -4.71 11.46 5.26
N ARG A 91 -6.03 11.53 5.47
CA ARG A 91 -6.61 12.28 6.60
C ARG A 91 -6.52 11.50 7.90
N GLU A 92 -6.71 10.19 7.86
CA GLU A 92 -6.66 9.30 9.04
C GLU A 92 -5.24 9.15 9.56
N GLU A 93 -4.28 8.82 8.69
CA GLU A 93 -2.92 8.50 9.08
C GLU A 93 -1.97 9.71 9.16
N ALA A 94 -2.12 10.68 8.25
CA ALA A 94 -1.25 11.87 8.24
C ALA A 94 -1.91 13.14 8.76
N GLY A 95 -3.22 13.13 9.04
CA GLY A 95 -3.98 14.30 9.49
C GLY A 95 -4.14 15.39 8.43
N MET A 96 -3.95 15.08 7.16
CA MET A 96 -3.89 16.04 6.07
C MET A 96 -4.94 15.77 5.01
N ARG A 97 -5.52 16.83 4.42
CA ARG A 97 -6.21 16.77 3.14
C ARG A 97 -5.32 17.34 2.04
N ALA A 98 -5.58 16.97 0.80
CA ALA A 98 -4.88 17.48 -0.37
C ALA A 98 -5.85 18.21 -1.31
N ASP A 99 -5.40 19.30 -1.93
CA ASP A 99 -6.17 19.97 -3.00
C ASP A 99 -6.15 19.15 -4.29
N LYS A 100 -5.10 18.32 -4.47
CA LYS A 100 -4.95 17.49 -5.66
C LYS A 100 -4.40 16.11 -5.29
N ILE A 101 -5.10 15.07 -5.75
CA ILE A 101 -4.67 13.67 -5.74
C ILE A 101 -4.37 13.26 -7.18
N THR A 102 -3.17 12.76 -7.45
CA THR A 102 -2.73 12.34 -8.78
C THR A 102 -2.29 10.88 -8.75
N ARG A 103 -2.95 10.03 -9.52
CA ARG A 103 -2.57 8.62 -9.64
C ARG A 103 -1.18 8.50 -10.29
N LEU A 104 -0.28 7.78 -9.63
CA LEU A 104 1.08 7.52 -10.10
C LEU A 104 1.18 6.21 -10.88
N GLY A 105 0.47 5.18 -10.43
CA GLY A 105 0.49 3.85 -11.03
C GLY A 105 -0.09 2.79 -10.12
N ALA A 106 -0.01 1.53 -10.58
CA ALA A 106 -0.44 0.38 -9.80
C ALA A 106 0.60 -0.74 -9.87
N TYR A 107 0.69 -1.53 -8.82
CA TYR A 107 1.62 -2.66 -8.72
C TYR A 107 1.09 -3.71 -7.74
N TYR A 108 1.59 -4.94 -7.88
CA TYR A 108 1.35 -6.01 -6.91
C TYR A 108 2.51 -6.11 -5.93
N LEU A 109 2.22 -6.26 -4.64
CA LEU A 109 3.26 -6.43 -3.61
C LEU A 109 3.88 -7.82 -3.63
N ALA A 110 3.05 -8.86 -3.75
CA ALA A 110 3.49 -10.26 -3.67
C ALA A 110 2.72 -11.17 -4.65
N PRO A 111 2.79 -10.93 -5.98
CA PRO A 111 1.91 -11.61 -6.96
C PRO A 111 2.16 -13.12 -7.07
N GLY A 112 3.19 -13.64 -6.44
CA GLY A 112 3.45 -15.09 -6.36
C GLY A 112 2.44 -15.84 -5.49
N TYR A 113 1.77 -15.15 -4.55
CA TYR A 113 0.82 -15.78 -3.61
C TYR A 113 -0.29 -14.84 -3.11
N CYS A 114 -0.26 -13.56 -3.41
CA CYS A 114 -1.23 -12.58 -2.93
C CYS A 114 -1.88 -11.84 -4.11
N THR A 115 -3.18 -11.54 -3.98
CA THR A 115 -3.93 -10.79 -5.00
C THR A 115 -3.91 -9.29 -4.79
N GLU A 116 -3.27 -8.79 -3.74
CA GLU A 116 -3.27 -7.38 -3.39
C GLU A 116 -2.72 -6.50 -4.51
N LEU A 117 -3.61 -5.75 -5.14
CA LEU A 117 -3.28 -4.68 -6.07
C LEU A 117 -3.20 -3.38 -5.28
N MET A 118 -2.06 -2.71 -5.33
CA MET A 118 -1.86 -1.41 -4.73
C MET A 118 -1.82 -0.31 -5.79
N GLU A 119 -2.56 0.77 -5.56
CA GLU A 119 -2.45 2.00 -6.35
C GLU A 119 -1.71 3.08 -5.56
N ALA A 120 -0.73 3.71 -6.21
CA ALA A 120 0.03 4.82 -5.64
C ALA A 120 -0.51 6.16 -6.12
N PHE A 121 -0.56 7.13 -5.20
CA PHE A 121 -1.02 8.49 -5.45
C PHE A 121 -0.03 9.53 -4.93
N LEU A 122 0.10 10.64 -5.66
CA LEU A 122 0.77 11.85 -5.20
C LEU A 122 -0.29 12.82 -4.67
N ALA A 123 -0.11 13.32 -3.46
CA ALA A 123 -0.97 14.30 -2.81
C ALA A 123 -0.25 15.64 -2.67
N THR A 124 -0.82 16.72 -3.20
CA THR A 124 -0.26 18.08 -3.19
C THR A 124 -1.28 19.12 -2.74
N GLY A 125 -0.82 20.29 -2.31
CA GLY A 125 -1.69 21.32 -1.72
C GLY A 125 -2.22 20.88 -0.37
N LEU A 126 -1.32 20.44 0.50
CA LEU A 126 -1.66 19.85 1.79
C LEU A 126 -2.14 20.90 2.78
N SER A 127 -3.20 20.59 3.52
CA SER A 127 -3.70 21.38 4.65
C SER A 127 -4.22 20.44 5.75
N GLU A 128 -4.20 20.89 7.00
CA GLU A 128 -4.67 20.09 8.14
C GLU A 128 -6.18 19.85 8.05
N ASP A 129 -6.58 18.56 8.13
CA ASP A 129 -7.97 18.12 8.16
C ASP A 129 -8.05 16.67 8.65
N PRO A 130 -7.68 16.41 9.93
CA PRO A 130 -7.57 15.05 10.45
C PRO A 130 -8.93 14.37 10.57
N LEU A 131 -8.95 13.08 10.26
CA LEU A 131 -9.97 12.12 10.68
C LEU A 131 -9.45 11.29 11.86
N PRO A 132 -10.34 10.70 12.68
CA PRO A 132 -9.91 9.73 13.69
C PRO A 132 -9.22 8.54 12.99
N PRO A 133 -8.03 8.12 13.45
CA PRO A 133 -7.43 6.88 12.99
C PRO A 133 -8.23 5.66 13.48
N ASP A 134 -7.95 4.49 12.94
CA ASP A 134 -8.51 3.24 13.44
C ASP A 134 -8.08 3.00 14.90
N ASP A 135 -8.95 2.37 15.71
CA ASP A 135 -8.75 2.19 17.17
C ASP A 135 -7.48 1.40 17.52
N ASP A 136 -6.95 0.60 16.61
CA ASP A 136 -5.74 -0.23 16.80
C ASP A 136 -4.50 0.34 16.08
N GLU A 137 -4.58 1.57 15.55
CA GLU A 137 -3.47 2.24 14.88
C GLU A 137 -2.76 3.25 15.79
N TYR A 138 -1.49 2.96 16.04
CA TYR A 138 -0.58 3.86 16.77
C TYR A 138 0.46 4.38 15.78
N LEU A 139 0.24 5.60 15.29
CA LEU A 139 1.04 6.21 14.23
C LEU A 139 1.76 7.46 14.74
N GLU A 140 2.98 7.66 14.27
CA GLU A 140 3.74 8.90 14.46
C GLU A 140 4.00 9.50 13.07
N VAL A 141 3.51 10.73 12.84
CA VAL A 141 3.74 11.44 11.58
C VAL A 141 5.11 12.09 11.58
N ILE A 142 5.92 11.81 10.57
CA ILE A 142 7.29 12.31 10.42
C ILE A 142 7.42 13.03 9.07
N LYS A 143 7.88 14.29 9.12
CA LYS A 143 8.18 15.06 7.90
C LYS A 143 9.64 14.89 7.52
N ILE A 144 9.89 14.49 6.29
CA ILE A 144 11.24 14.25 5.77
C ILE A 144 11.39 14.97 4.43
N PRO A 145 12.43 15.80 4.24
CA PRO A 145 12.72 16.38 2.94
C PRO A 145 12.87 15.31 1.86
N PHE A 146 12.30 15.56 0.69
CA PHE A 146 12.30 14.63 -0.44
C PHE A 146 13.69 14.01 -0.74
N GLN A 147 14.76 14.81 -0.78
CA GLN A 147 16.11 14.31 -1.04
C GLN A 147 16.61 13.36 0.05
N GLU A 148 16.29 13.65 1.31
CA GLU A 148 16.62 12.79 2.44
C GLU A 148 15.84 11.48 2.39
N ALA A 149 14.55 11.52 2.07
CA ALA A 149 13.70 10.33 1.92
C ALA A 149 14.27 9.36 0.87
N TYR A 150 14.75 9.88 -0.27
CA TYR A 150 15.45 9.05 -1.26
C TYR A 150 16.79 8.51 -0.76
N GLY A 151 17.49 9.27 0.06
CA GLY A 151 18.70 8.80 0.75
C GLY A 151 18.39 7.60 1.65
N LEU A 152 17.35 7.70 2.46
CA LEU A 152 16.88 6.63 3.36
C LEU A 152 16.41 5.39 2.60
N ALA A 153 15.74 5.57 1.46
CA ALA A 153 15.35 4.46 0.58
C ALA A 153 16.58 3.75 -0.03
N ASN A 154 17.55 4.51 -0.53
CA ASN A 154 18.73 3.97 -1.19
C ASN A 154 19.71 3.28 -0.23
N ASN A 155 19.77 3.68 1.04
CA ASN A 155 20.65 3.08 2.04
C ASN A 155 19.99 1.96 2.86
N GLY A 156 18.73 1.59 2.54
CA GLY A 156 18.00 0.48 3.17
C GLY A 156 17.39 0.80 4.54
N GLN A 157 17.27 2.08 4.90
CA GLN A 157 16.56 2.47 6.13
C GLN A 157 15.03 2.44 5.94
N ILE A 158 14.55 2.68 4.72
CA ILE A 158 13.17 2.38 4.36
C ILE A 158 13.13 0.94 3.83
N ARG A 159 12.40 0.05 4.53
CA ARG A 159 12.31 -1.38 4.19
C ARG A 159 10.92 -1.82 3.77
N ASP A 160 9.94 -0.94 3.87
CA ASP A 160 8.58 -1.20 3.42
C ASP A 160 8.48 -1.13 1.88
N GLY A 161 8.07 -2.24 1.27
CA GLY A 161 8.06 -2.40 -0.19
C GLY A 161 7.08 -1.47 -0.90
N LYS A 162 5.90 -1.19 -0.30
CA LYS A 162 4.91 -0.27 -0.88
C LYS A 162 5.45 1.16 -0.91
N THR A 163 6.12 1.58 0.16
CA THR A 163 6.78 2.88 0.28
C THR A 163 7.88 3.05 -0.77
N LEU A 164 8.75 2.05 -0.92
CA LEU A 164 9.81 2.08 -1.94
C LEU A 164 9.24 2.19 -3.36
N ALA A 165 8.19 1.43 -3.66
CA ALA A 165 7.54 1.46 -4.97
C ALA A 165 6.86 2.82 -5.25
N ALA A 166 6.11 3.37 -4.28
CA ALA A 166 5.44 4.65 -4.42
C ALA A 166 6.44 5.81 -4.56
N LEU A 167 7.52 5.83 -3.77
CA LEU A 167 8.61 6.81 -3.91
C LEU A 167 9.24 6.73 -5.31
N TRP A 168 9.50 5.52 -5.81
CA TRP A 168 10.05 5.32 -7.15
C TRP A 168 9.14 5.92 -8.23
N LEU A 169 7.83 5.68 -8.15
CA LEU A 169 6.85 6.23 -9.09
C LEU A 169 6.72 7.76 -8.99
N ALA A 170 6.85 8.33 -7.80
CA ALA A 170 6.77 9.77 -7.58
C ALA A 170 8.03 10.53 -8.04
N LYS A 171 9.19 9.86 -8.10
CA LYS A 171 10.49 10.48 -8.38
C LYS A 171 10.52 11.42 -9.58
N PRO A 172 9.96 11.06 -10.77
CA PRO A 172 9.99 11.93 -11.94
C PRO A 172 9.19 13.24 -11.79
N LEU A 173 8.30 13.31 -10.78
CA LEU A 173 7.43 14.46 -10.53
C LEU A 173 7.96 15.37 -9.43
N LEU A 174 8.88 14.88 -8.61
CA LEU A 174 9.40 15.58 -7.43
C LEU A 174 10.88 16.01 -7.58
N GLY A 175 11.61 15.43 -8.53
CA GLY A 175 13.06 15.62 -8.65
C GLY A 175 13.59 16.27 -9.89
#